data_53caa61d0dc142eb69243ea02dde8eac
#
_entry.id   53caa61d0dc142eb69243ea02dde8eac
#
_cell.length_a   1.000
_cell.length_b   1.000
_cell.length_c   1.000
_cell.angle_alpha   90.00
_cell.angle_beta   90.00
_cell.angle_gamma   90.00
#
_symmetry.space_group_name_H-M   'P 1'
#
loop_
_entity.id
_entity.type
_entity.pdbx_description
1 polymer ?
#
loop_
_entity_poly.entity_id
_entity_poly.type
_entity_poly.pdbx_seq_one_letter_code
_entity_poly.pdbx_strand_id
1 'polypeptide(L)' 'MPRKLDIHSAFVAAIQLNPKGYQCLHTNDFIRELRARNWHFTPDDANDWIERYQEFFVDKTPDDSQNRLWMMRNMGRVV' A
#
# COMPACT_ATOMS: atom_id res chain seq x y z
N MET A 1 22.73 0.04 -0.30
CA MET A 1 21.97 1.22 0.09
C MET A 1 20.60 1.22 -0.55
N PRO A 2 19.52 1.36 0.22
CA PRO A 2 18.18 1.34 -0.37
C PRO A 2 17.96 2.53 -1.31
N ARG A 3 17.17 2.30 -2.33
CA ARG A 3 16.83 3.33 -3.31
C ARG A 3 15.35 3.67 -3.21
N LYS A 4 14.97 4.86 -3.64
CA LYS A 4 13.57 5.25 -3.66
C LYS A 4 12.73 4.28 -4.49
N LEU A 5 13.31 3.71 -5.54
CA LEU A 5 12.62 2.70 -6.35
C LEU A 5 12.27 1.47 -5.54
N ASP A 6 13.04 1.17 -4.49
CA ASP A 6 12.74 0.03 -3.63
C ASP A 6 11.44 0.24 -2.86
N ILE A 7 11.12 1.49 -2.51
CA ILE A 7 9.86 1.77 -1.83
C ILE A 7 8.70 1.45 -2.76
N HIS A 8 8.77 1.88 -3.99
CA HIS A 8 7.72 1.58 -4.97
C HIS A 8 7.61 0.07 -5.22
N SER A 9 8.75 -0.60 -5.35
CA SER A 9 8.77 -2.06 -5.54
C SER A 9 8.14 -2.78 -4.36
N ALA A 10 8.40 -2.32 -3.14
CA ALA A 10 7.79 -2.89 -1.95
C ALA A 10 6.27 -2.69 -1.97
N PHE A 11 5.83 -1.53 -2.40
CA PHE A 11 4.41 -1.24 -2.51
C PHE A 11 3.73 -2.20 -3.48
N VAL A 12 4.30 -2.37 -4.66
CA VAL A 12 3.75 -3.27 -5.68
C VAL A 12 3.74 -4.72 -5.17
N ALA A 13 4.82 -5.13 -4.49
CA ALA A 13 4.90 -6.49 -3.95
C ALA A 13 3.86 -6.75 -2.87
N ALA A 14 3.41 -5.71 -2.18
CA ALA A 14 2.41 -5.83 -1.12
C ALA A 14 0.98 -5.90 -1.67
N ILE A 15 0.78 -5.54 -2.92
CA ILE A 15 -0.56 -5.49 -3.50
C ILE A 15 -1.10 -6.91 -3.66
N GLN A 16 -2.35 -7.11 -3.28
CA GLN A 16 -3.04 -8.39 -3.39
C GLN A 16 -4.36 -8.17 -4.12
N LEU A 17 -4.87 -9.24 -4.74
CA LEU A 17 -6.20 -9.21 -5.32
C LEU A 17 -7.19 -9.77 -4.30
N ASN A 18 -8.28 -9.03 -4.08
CA ASN A 18 -9.34 -9.57 -3.26
C ASN A 18 -10.21 -10.52 -4.10
N PRO A 19 -11.16 -11.25 -3.48
CA PRO A 19 -12.01 -12.19 -4.22
C PRO A 19 -12.82 -11.55 -5.33
N LYS A 20 -13.05 -10.25 -5.26
CA LYS A 20 -13.81 -9.53 -6.29
C LYS A 20 -12.93 -8.98 -7.40
N GLY A 21 -11.62 -9.22 -7.33
CA GLY A 21 -10.69 -8.78 -8.36
C GLY A 21 -10.11 -7.38 -8.16
N TYR A 22 -10.41 -6.73 -7.04
CA TYR A 22 -9.84 -5.41 -6.75
C TYR A 22 -8.43 -5.56 -6.22
N GLN A 23 -7.56 -4.64 -6.61
CA GLN A 23 -6.22 -4.56 -6.05
C GLN A 23 -6.30 -3.84 -4.71
N CYS A 24 -5.70 -4.43 -3.70
CA CYS A 24 -5.72 -3.86 -2.36
C CYS A 24 -4.46 -4.26 -1.60
N LEU A 25 -4.19 -3.57 -0.51
CA LEU A 25 -3.09 -3.93 0.38
C LEU A 25 -3.36 -3.34 1.75
N HIS A 26 -2.73 -3.95 2.75
CA HIS A 26 -2.74 -3.41 4.10
C HIS A 26 -1.42 -2.70 4.38
N THR A 27 -1.46 -1.70 5.24
CA THR A 27 -0.26 -0.96 5.62
C THR A 27 0.83 -1.90 6.15
N ASN A 28 0.46 -2.88 6.97
CA ASN A 28 1.44 -3.81 7.52
C ASN A 28 2.12 -4.66 6.46
N ASP A 29 1.41 -5.01 5.39
CA ASP A 29 2.01 -5.75 4.28
C ASP A 29 3.06 -4.91 3.58
N PHE A 30 2.77 -3.64 3.37
CA PHE A 30 3.71 -2.71 2.77
C PHE A 30 4.96 -2.57 3.66
N ILE A 31 4.75 -2.40 4.96
CA ILE A 31 5.86 -2.27 5.90
C ILE A 31 6.74 -3.53 5.89
N ARG A 32 6.11 -4.71 5.83
CA ARG A 32 6.86 -5.96 5.78
C ARG A 32 7.74 -6.04 4.53
N GLU A 33 7.21 -5.65 3.38
CA GLU A 33 7.98 -5.63 2.15
C GLU A 33 9.11 -4.59 2.20
N LEU A 34 8.84 -3.46 2.83
CA LEU A 34 9.87 -2.44 3.03
C LEU A 34 11.01 -2.97 3.88
N ARG A 35 10.70 -3.69 4.96
CA ARG A 35 11.74 -4.26 5.82
C ARG A 35 12.61 -5.25 5.06
N ALA A 36 12.01 -6.02 4.17
CA ALA A 36 12.76 -6.97 3.35
C ALA A 36 13.78 -6.24 2.46
N ARG A 37 13.59 -4.95 2.24
CA ARG A 37 14.45 -4.11 1.41
C ARG A 37 15.23 -3.10 2.25
N ASN A 38 15.33 -3.34 3.56
CA ASN A 38 16.07 -2.49 4.50
C ASN A 38 15.49 -1.09 4.69
N TRP A 39 14.19 -0.94 4.44
CA TRP A 39 13.48 0.30 4.76
C TRP A 39 12.66 0.08 6.04
N HIS A 40 12.76 1.02 6.96
CA HIS A 40 12.09 0.92 8.26
C HIS A 40 11.08 2.05 8.39
N PHE A 41 9.88 1.80 7.91
CA PHE A 41 8.77 2.75 8.01
C PHE A 41 7.90 2.42 9.20
N THR A 42 7.44 3.46 9.88
CA THR A 42 6.34 3.31 10.85
C THR A 42 5.03 3.24 10.07
N PRO A 43 3.92 2.81 10.70
CA PRO A 43 2.62 2.85 10.03
C PRO A 43 2.26 4.24 9.53
N ASP A 44 2.57 5.29 10.29
CA ASP A 44 2.31 6.66 9.85
C ASP A 44 3.11 7.01 8.59
N ASP A 45 4.37 6.62 8.56
CA ASP A 45 5.22 6.87 7.38
C ASP A 45 4.68 6.16 6.16
N ALA A 46 4.28 4.90 6.31
CA ALA A 46 3.77 4.11 5.21
C ALA A 46 2.45 4.67 4.68
N ASN A 47 1.55 5.03 5.59
CA ASN A 47 0.26 5.60 5.21
C ASN A 47 0.44 6.94 4.50
N ASP A 48 1.35 7.77 5.00
CA ASP A 48 1.63 9.07 4.39
C ASP A 48 2.18 8.90 2.98
N TRP A 49 3.09 7.93 2.80
CA TRP A 49 3.67 7.67 1.47
C TRP A 49 2.58 7.23 0.48
N ILE A 50 1.70 6.32 0.89
CA ILE A 50 0.63 5.85 0.02
C ILE A 50 -0.29 7.01 -0.34
N GLU A 51 -0.65 7.81 0.64
CA GLU A 51 -1.55 8.94 0.43
C GLU A 51 -0.98 9.97 -0.54
N ARG A 52 0.33 10.21 -0.48
CA ARG A 52 0.99 11.21 -1.32
C ARG A 52 1.29 10.72 -2.74
N TYR A 53 1.68 9.46 -2.87
CA TYR A 53 2.24 8.97 -4.13
C TYR A 53 1.34 7.99 -4.85
N GLN A 54 0.36 7.42 -4.16
CA GLN A 54 -0.54 6.42 -4.73
C GLN A 54 -1.97 6.93 -4.67
N GLU A 55 -2.23 8.00 -5.38
CA GLU A 55 -3.53 8.66 -5.32
C GLU A 55 -4.67 7.82 -5.87
N PHE A 56 -4.37 6.75 -6.61
CA PHE A 56 -5.41 5.85 -7.09
C PHE A 56 -5.86 4.85 -6.02
N PHE A 57 -5.17 4.82 -4.90
CA PHE A 57 -5.58 3.98 -3.77
C PHE A 57 -6.29 4.85 -2.74
N VAL A 58 -7.38 4.34 -2.21
CA VAL A 58 -8.16 5.04 -1.19
C VAL A 58 -8.24 4.19 0.06
N ASP A 59 -8.36 4.86 1.20
CA ASP A 59 -8.45 4.23 2.50
C ASP A 59 -9.86 3.67 2.70
N LYS A 60 -9.97 2.35 2.78
CA LYS A 60 -11.24 1.66 3.03
C LYS A 60 -11.23 0.95 4.37
N THR A 61 -10.42 1.43 5.30
CA THR A 61 -10.31 0.83 6.62
C THR A 61 -11.65 0.87 7.34
N PRO A 62 -12.12 -0.26 7.86
CA PRO A 62 -13.42 -0.28 8.56
C PRO A 62 -13.39 0.38 9.93
N ASP A 63 -12.22 0.62 10.48
CA ASP A 63 -12.05 1.25 11.79
C ASP A 63 -10.88 2.24 11.75
N ASP A 64 -10.48 2.75 12.91
CA ASP A 64 -9.41 3.74 13.01
C ASP A 64 -8.03 3.12 13.16
N SER A 65 -7.85 1.88 12.72
CA SER A 65 -6.58 1.20 12.81
C SER A 65 -5.51 1.88 11.95
N GLN A 66 -4.27 1.90 12.45
CA GLN A 66 -3.14 2.36 11.66
C GLN A 66 -2.77 1.36 10.57
N ASN A 67 -3.17 0.11 10.73
CA ASN A 67 -3.04 -0.90 9.69
C ASN A 67 -4.19 -0.74 8.72
N ARG A 68 -4.10 0.25 7.86
CA ARG A 68 -5.19 0.62 6.97
C ARG A 68 -5.33 -0.34 5.81
N LEU A 69 -6.55 -0.45 5.34
CA LEU A 69 -6.85 -1.20 4.11
C LEU A 69 -6.92 -0.19 2.97
N TRP A 70 -6.02 -0.32 2.02
CA TRP A 70 -5.97 0.54 0.84
C TRP A 70 -6.48 -0.23 -0.36
N MET A 71 -7.42 0.33 -1.09
CA MET A 71 -7.97 -0.30 -2.28
C MET A 71 -7.83 0.64 -3.47
N MET A 72 -7.54 0.06 -4.63
CA MET A 72 -7.39 0.85 -5.83
C MET A 72 -8.75 1.37 -6.28
N ARG A 73 -8.80 2.66 -6.54
CA ARG A 73 -9.96 3.34 -7.07
C ARG A 73 -10.13 2.97 -8.55
N ASN A 74 -11.35 2.78 -8.98
CA ASN A 74 -11.66 2.50 -10.39
C ASN A 74 -10.92 1.28 -10.93
N MET A 75 -10.72 0.32 -10.10
CA MET A 75 -9.96 -0.87 -10.40
C MET A 75 -10.54 -1.58 -11.60
N GLY A 76 -9.72 -1.75 -12.65
CA GLY A 76 -10.14 -2.43 -13.85
C GLY A 76 -11.27 -1.77 -14.58
N ARG A 77 -11.64 -0.63 -14.17
CA ARG A 77 -12.76 0.06 -14.70
C ARG A 77 -12.42 0.68 -16.03
N VAL A 78 -13.06 0.22 -17.04
CA VAL A 78 -12.93 0.82 -18.35
C VAL A 78 -14.29 1.35 -18.73
N VAL A 79 -14.31 2.55 -19.03
CA VAL A 79 -15.58 3.15 -19.40
C VAL A 79 -15.63 3.34 -20.89
#